data_92d1c33c5741b4a8907de1becacfbfe6
#
_entry.id   92d1c33c5741b4a8907de1becacfbfe6
#
_cell.length_a   1.000
_cell.length_b   1.000
_cell.length_c   1.000
_cell.angle_alpha   90.00
_cell.angle_beta   90.00
_cell.angle_gamma   90.00
#
_symmetry.space_group_name_H-M   'P 1'
#
loop_
_entity.id
_entity.type
_entity.pdbx_description
1 polymer ?
#
loop_
_entity_poly.entity_id
_entity_poly.type
_entity_poly.pdbx_seq_one_letter_code
_entity_poly.pdbx_strand_id
1 'polypeptide(L)'
;KKFRKEYGQMVIACDSSNVWRRQAFPNYKAGRKANRAKSEHDWEFIFDVLAKIKQEIKDFLPYKVVAVEAAEADDIIATLCKRTNEKVLILSGDKDFIQLHNDRIRQYNPVLNKFVGKDENPIIYIREHILKGDRSDGIPNILSDDNVFIEGRRQTPLTKKKIEAWV
;
A
#
# COMPACT_ATOMS: atom_id res chain seq x y z
N LYS A 1 -0.92 -22.23 -4.26
CA LYS A 1 -1.74 -23.46 -4.02
C LYS A 1 -2.36 -23.48 -2.61
N LYS A 2 -1.64 -23.01 -1.56
CA LYS A 2 -2.05 -23.07 -0.14
C LYS A 2 -3.47 -22.55 0.14
N PHE A 3 -3.85 -21.41 -0.45
CA PHE A 3 -5.11 -20.72 -0.17
C PHE A 3 -6.17 -20.85 -1.28
N ARG A 4 -5.85 -21.52 -2.41
CA ARG A 4 -6.73 -21.56 -3.58
C ARG A 4 -8.09 -22.20 -3.34
N LYS A 5 -8.16 -23.20 -2.45
CA LYS A 5 -9.42 -23.89 -2.14
C LYS A 5 -10.42 -22.98 -1.42
N GLU A 6 -9.91 -22.06 -0.58
CA GLU A 6 -10.74 -21.18 0.24
C GLU A 6 -11.06 -19.85 -0.47
N TYR A 7 -10.08 -19.30 -1.22
CA TYR A 7 -10.17 -17.94 -1.79
C TYR A 7 -10.19 -17.92 -3.32
N GLY A 8 -10.16 -19.06 -3.98
CA GLY A 8 -10.32 -19.13 -5.42
C GLY A 8 -9.10 -18.68 -6.22
N GLN A 9 -9.34 -17.93 -7.29
CA GLN A 9 -8.33 -17.53 -8.25
C GLN A 9 -7.51 -16.33 -7.77
N MET A 10 -6.20 -16.36 -8.02
CA MET A 10 -5.30 -15.26 -7.73
C MET A 10 -5.40 -14.18 -8.81
N VAL A 11 -5.48 -12.93 -8.37
CA VAL A 11 -5.36 -11.71 -9.19
C VAL A 11 -4.13 -10.96 -8.74
N ILE A 12 -3.34 -10.47 -9.69
CA ILE A 12 -2.12 -9.69 -9.44
C ILE A 12 -2.43 -8.23 -9.79
N ALA A 13 -2.43 -7.36 -8.80
CA ALA A 13 -2.55 -5.92 -8.98
C ALA A 13 -1.17 -5.29 -9.18
N CYS A 14 -1.06 -4.37 -10.14
CA CYS A 14 0.20 -3.70 -10.48
C CYS A 14 0.02 -2.19 -10.49
N ASP A 15 1.04 -1.48 -10.00
CA ASP A 15 1.09 -0.02 -10.05
C ASP A 15 1.13 0.52 -11.47
N SER A 16 0.54 1.70 -11.67
CA SER A 16 0.77 2.55 -12.82
C SER A 16 2.00 3.44 -12.59
N SER A 17 2.62 3.88 -13.69
CA SER A 17 3.74 4.85 -13.63
C SER A 17 3.32 6.22 -13.13
N ASN A 18 2.12 6.68 -13.51
CA ASN A 18 1.48 7.89 -13.01
C ASN A 18 0.42 7.53 -11.99
N VAL A 19 0.43 8.21 -10.83
CA VAL A 19 -0.56 7.96 -9.78
C VAL A 19 -1.33 9.23 -9.46
N TRP A 20 -2.64 9.10 -9.32
CA TRP A 20 -3.55 10.22 -9.04
C TRP A 20 -3.21 10.96 -7.74
N ARG A 21 -2.60 10.26 -6.77
CA ARG A 21 -2.19 10.83 -5.48
C ARG A 21 -1.22 12.00 -5.63
N ARG A 22 -0.37 12.00 -6.67
CA ARG A 22 0.55 13.11 -6.94
C ARG A 22 -0.16 14.36 -7.44
N GLN A 23 -1.33 14.22 -8.05
CA GLN A 23 -2.16 15.36 -8.43
C GLN A 23 -2.84 15.97 -7.20
N ALA A 24 -3.32 15.13 -6.28
CA ALA A 24 -3.95 15.56 -5.03
C ALA A 24 -2.93 16.10 -4.00
N PHE A 25 -1.75 15.48 -3.93
CA PHE A 25 -0.67 15.85 -3.01
C PHE A 25 0.69 15.77 -3.72
N PRO A 26 1.22 16.90 -4.24
CA PRO A 26 2.45 16.93 -5.05
C PRO A 26 3.69 16.34 -4.33
N ASN A 27 3.72 16.40 -3.00
CA ASN A 27 4.81 15.87 -2.17
C ASN A 27 4.73 14.35 -1.95
N TYR A 28 3.69 13.69 -2.46
CA TYR A 28 3.50 12.24 -2.33
C TYR A 28 4.69 11.45 -2.88
N LYS A 29 5.33 10.69 -2.00
CA LYS A 29 6.50 9.85 -2.33
C LYS A 29 7.69 10.63 -2.95
N ALA A 30 7.76 11.96 -2.77
CA ALA A 30 8.81 12.80 -3.35
C ALA A 30 10.22 12.38 -2.91
N GLY A 31 10.40 11.98 -1.66
CA GLY A 31 11.68 11.51 -1.12
C GLY A 31 12.21 10.21 -1.75
N ARG A 32 11.35 9.39 -2.34
CA ARG A 32 11.75 8.08 -2.91
C ARG A 32 12.77 8.21 -4.05
N LYS A 33 12.64 9.23 -4.90
CA LYS A 33 13.60 9.48 -6.00
C LYS A 33 15.00 9.81 -5.46
N ALA A 34 15.08 10.69 -4.47
CA ALA A 34 16.33 11.06 -3.82
C ALA A 34 16.98 9.88 -3.09
N ASN A 35 16.16 9.04 -2.42
CA ASN A 35 16.66 7.84 -1.75
C ASN A 35 17.19 6.80 -2.74
N ARG A 36 16.53 6.60 -3.87
CA ARG A 36 17.02 5.71 -4.93
C ARG A 36 18.34 6.19 -5.52
N ALA A 37 18.49 7.50 -5.74
CA ALA A 37 19.74 8.07 -6.26
C ALA A 37 20.94 7.88 -5.32
N LYS A 38 20.71 7.67 -4.02
CA LYS A 38 21.74 7.39 -3.01
C LYS A 38 22.00 5.88 -2.80
N SER A 39 21.22 5.04 -3.44
CA SER A 39 21.30 3.58 -3.31
C SER A 39 22.33 3.04 -4.30
N GLU A 40 23.01 1.95 -3.93
CA GLU A 40 23.95 1.21 -4.79
C GLU A 40 23.25 0.32 -5.83
N HIS A 41 21.91 0.26 -5.82
CA HIS A 41 21.15 -0.58 -6.73
C HIS A 41 20.94 0.10 -8.08
N ASP A 42 21.10 -0.68 -9.14
CA ASP A 42 20.67 -0.31 -10.51
C ASP A 42 19.14 -0.37 -10.59
N TRP A 43 18.51 0.75 -10.32
CA TRP A 43 17.04 0.85 -10.31
C TRP A 43 16.43 0.77 -11.70
N GLU A 44 17.13 1.17 -12.75
CA GLU A 44 16.67 1.05 -14.13
C GLU A 44 16.57 -0.43 -14.49
N PHE A 45 17.63 -1.20 -14.28
CA PHE A 45 17.62 -2.64 -14.48
C PHE A 45 16.53 -3.35 -13.66
N ILE A 46 16.36 -2.97 -12.38
CA ILE A 46 15.32 -3.56 -11.52
C ILE A 46 13.91 -3.31 -12.10
N PHE A 47 13.62 -2.09 -12.57
CA PHE A 47 12.32 -1.79 -13.16
C PHE A 47 12.09 -2.50 -14.49
N ASP A 48 13.10 -2.65 -15.32
CA ASP A 48 13.02 -3.40 -16.57
C ASP A 48 12.74 -4.88 -16.32
N VAL A 49 13.42 -5.48 -15.35
CA VAL A 49 13.17 -6.87 -14.94
C VAL A 49 11.75 -7.04 -14.40
N LEU A 50 11.27 -6.13 -13.56
CA LEU A 50 9.90 -6.18 -13.05
C LEU A 50 8.84 -6.03 -14.16
N ALA A 51 9.08 -5.15 -15.14
CA ALA A 51 8.22 -4.99 -16.30
C ALA A 51 8.16 -6.27 -17.15
N LYS A 52 9.32 -6.91 -17.37
CA LYS A 52 9.43 -8.18 -18.06
C LYS A 52 8.70 -9.31 -17.34
N ILE A 53 8.91 -9.47 -16.03
CA ILE A 53 8.22 -10.46 -15.19
C ILE A 53 6.71 -10.26 -15.26
N LYS A 54 6.23 -9.02 -15.16
CA LYS A 54 4.80 -8.69 -15.29
C LYS A 54 4.22 -9.15 -16.62
N GLN A 55 4.96 -8.93 -17.71
CA GLN A 55 4.53 -9.34 -19.04
C GLN A 55 4.53 -10.87 -19.18
N GLU A 56 5.58 -11.55 -18.72
CA GLU A 56 5.67 -13.01 -18.73
C GLU A 56 4.54 -13.68 -17.92
N ILE A 57 4.22 -13.13 -16.75
CA ILE A 57 3.08 -13.61 -15.95
C ILE A 57 1.77 -13.49 -16.72
N LYS A 58 1.57 -12.36 -17.41
CA LYS A 58 0.36 -12.09 -18.19
C LYS A 58 0.23 -13.04 -19.41
N ASP A 59 1.36 -13.35 -20.07
CA ASP A 59 1.37 -14.11 -21.32
C ASP A 59 1.38 -15.63 -21.09
N PHE A 60 2.04 -16.09 -20.04
CA PHE A 60 2.34 -17.52 -19.86
C PHE A 60 1.73 -18.16 -18.61
N LEU A 61 1.21 -17.38 -17.66
CA LEU A 61 0.66 -17.92 -16.42
C LEU A 61 -0.86 -17.73 -16.32
N PRO A 62 -1.58 -18.64 -15.66
CA PRO A 62 -3.04 -18.59 -15.56
C PRO A 62 -3.51 -17.61 -14.49
N TYR A 63 -2.88 -16.42 -14.42
CA TYR A 63 -3.24 -15.38 -13.46
C TYR A 63 -3.79 -14.15 -14.18
N LYS A 64 -4.76 -13.49 -13.57
CA LYS A 64 -5.21 -12.19 -14.04
C LYS A 64 -4.26 -11.13 -13.52
N VAL A 65 -3.63 -10.39 -14.43
CA VAL A 65 -2.80 -9.23 -14.12
C VAL A 65 -3.62 -7.98 -14.40
N VAL A 66 -3.83 -7.15 -13.40
CA VAL A 66 -4.63 -5.93 -13.49
C VAL A 66 -3.73 -4.73 -13.23
N ALA A 67 -3.69 -3.82 -14.18
CA ALA A 67 -3.08 -2.50 -14.05
C ALA A 67 -4.07 -1.48 -14.61
N VAL A 68 -4.28 -0.39 -13.89
CA VAL A 68 -5.21 0.68 -14.27
C VAL A 68 -4.42 1.97 -14.32
N GLU A 69 -4.62 2.75 -15.38
CA GLU A 69 -3.95 4.04 -15.54
C GLU A 69 -4.26 4.96 -14.34
N ALA A 70 -3.25 5.68 -13.88
CA ALA A 70 -3.27 6.58 -12.74
C ALA A 70 -3.55 5.90 -11.37
N ALA A 71 -3.73 4.58 -11.29
CA ALA A 71 -3.97 3.86 -10.05
C ALA A 71 -2.71 3.14 -9.54
N GLU A 72 -2.59 3.04 -8.22
CA GLU A 72 -1.65 2.13 -7.56
C GLU A 72 -2.29 0.74 -7.38
N ALA A 73 -1.47 -0.28 -7.14
CA ALA A 73 -1.96 -1.63 -6.84
C ALA A 73 -2.94 -1.64 -5.65
N ASP A 74 -2.71 -0.78 -4.67
CA ASP A 74 -3.54 -0.64 -3.48
C ASP A 74 -4.96 -0.16 -3.81
N ASP A 75 -5.11 0.77 -4.77
CA ASP A 75 -6.42 1.22 -5.26
C ASP A 75 -7.19 0.09 -5.93
N ILE A 76 -6.47 -0.71 -6.73
CA ILE A 76 -7.04 -1.86 -7.44
C ILE A 76 -7.51 -2.91 -6.43
N ILE A 77 -6.65 -3.27 -5.46
CA ILE A 77 -6.98 -4.23 -4.40
C ILE A 77 -8.19 -3.77 -3.60
N ALA A 78 -8.19 -2.51 -3.15
CA ALA A 78 -9.30 -1.94 -2.39
C ALA A 78 -10.62 -1.95 -3.19
N THR A 79 -10.55 -1.61 -4.48
CA THR A 79 -11.71 -1.63 -5.38
C THR A 79 -12.24 -3.04 -5.57
N LEU A 80 -11.38 -4.03 -5.81
CA LEU A 80 -11.77 -5.42 -5.95
C LEU A 80 -12.40 -5.96 -4.66
N CYS A 81 -11.82 -5.66 -3.51
CA CYS A 81 -12.35 -6.02 -2.21
C CYS A 81 -13.76 -5.46 -1.96
N LYS A 82 -14.03 -4.24 -2.40
CA LYS A 82 -15.34 -3.57 -2.26
C LYS A 82 -16.39 -4.09 -3.25
N ARG A 83 -15.97 -4.54 -4.44
CA ARG A 83 -16.88 -4.96 -5.52
C ARG A 83 -17.27 -6.43 -5.47
N THR A 84 -16.62 -7.26 -4.66
CA THR A 84 -16.97 -8.67 -4.51
C THR A 84 -17.63 -8.95 -3.18
N ASN A 85 -18.55 -9.91 -3.15
CA ASN A 85 -19.13 -10.47 -1.93
C ASN A 85 -18.42 -11.76 -1.49
N GLU A 86 -17.44 -12.22 -2.27
CA GLU A 86 -16.67 -13.43 -1.97
C GLU A 86 -15.64 -13.19 -0.85
N LYS A 87 -15.13 -14.29 -0.29
CA LYS A 87 -13.99 -14.24 0.62
C LYS A 87 -12.75 -13.78 -0.13
N VAL A 88 -12.02 -12.83 0.42
CA VAL A 88 -10.79 -12.29 -0.16
C VAL A 88 -9.61 -12.50 0.78
N LEU A 89 -8.49 -12.99 0.23
CA LEU A 89 -7.22 -13.00 0.91
C LEU A 89 -6.25 -12.05 0.19
N ILE A 90 -5.91 -10.95 0.84
CA ILE A 90 -4.87 -10.02 0.37
C ILE A 90 -3.51 -10.65 0.70
N LEU A 91 -2.67 -10.86 -0.33
CA LEU A 91 -1.30 -11.36 -0.17
C LEU A 91 -0.33 -10.17 -0.18
N SER A 92 -0.12 -9.56 0.98
CA SER A 92 0.77 -8.41 1.15
C SER A 92 1.24 -8.28 2.59
N GLY A 93 2.45 -7.74 2.79
CA GLY A 93 2.96 -7.34 4.09
C GLY A 93 2.56 -5.91 4.50
N ASP A 94 1.97 -5.16 3.58
CA ASP A 94 1.62 -3.77 3.79
C ASP A 94 0.46 -3.64 4.78
N LYS A 95 0.69 -2.86 5.84
CA LYS A 95 -0.31 -2.68 6.90
C LYS A 95 -1.47 -1.77 6.50
N ASP A 96 -1.35 -1.01 5.42
CA ASP A 96 -2.42 -0.13 4.96
C ASP A 96 -3.67 -0.90 4.54
N PHE A 97 -3.53 -2.18 4.20
CA PHE A 97 -4.67 -3.06 3.93
C PHE A 97 -5.48 -3.45 5.16
N ILE A 98 -5.00 -3.20 6.38
CA ILE A 98 -5.76 -3.48 7.62
C ILE A 98 -7.11 -2.74 7.60
N GLN A 99 -7.15 -1.53 7.04
CA GLN A 99 -8.39 -0.75 6.87
C GLN A 99 -9.49 -1.46 6.07
N LEU A 100 -9.14 -2.50 5.28
CA LEU A 100 -10.08 -3.27 4.47
C LEU A 100 -10.60 -4.52 5.18
N HIS A 101 -10.01 -4.89 6.32
CA HIS A 101 -10.33 -6.14 7.01
C HIS A 101 -11.78 -6.16 7.51
N ASN A 102 -12.43 -7.31 7.35
CA ASN A 102 -13.74 -7.63 7.91
C ASN A 102 -13.93 -9.16 7.92
N ASP A 103 -15.15 -9.65 8.15
CA ASP A 103 -15.45 -11.09 8.24
C ASP A 103 -15.08 -11.88 6.98
N ARG A 104 -15.07 -11.24 5.81
CA ARG A 104 -14.74 -11.87 4.51
C ARG A 104 -13.38 -11.45 3.93
N ILE A 105 -12.76 -10.37 4.38
CA ILE A 105 -11.48 -9.87 3.88
C ILE A 105 -10.40 -10.07 4.94
N ARG A 106 -9.39 -10.85 4.62
CA ARG A 106 -8.23 -11.13 5.47
C ARG A 106 -6.95 -10.83 4.71
N GLN A 107 -5.85 -10.69 5.44
CA GLN A 107 -4.54 -10.42 4.87
C GLN A 107 -3.52 -11.44 5.38
N TYR A 108 -2.63 -11.85 4.49
CA TYR A 108 -1.52 -12.75 4.78
C TYR A 108 -0.21 -12.17 4.25
N ASN A 109 0.78 -12.06 5.12
CA ASN A 109 2.14 -11.67 4.72
C ASN A 109 2.90 -12.93 4.27
N PRO A 110 3.21 -13.07 2.97
CA PRO A 110 3.87 -14.26 2.45
C PRO A 110 5.36 -14.35 2.86
N VAL A 111 6.00 -13.23 3.17
CA VAL A 111 7.40 -13.19 3.61
C VAL A 111 7.51 -13.68 5.06
N LEU A 112 6.64 -13.17 5.93
CA LEU A 112 6.62 -13.55 7.35
C LEU A 112 5.79 -14.82 7.63
N ASN A 113 5.12 -15.38 6.60
CA ASN A 113 4.25 -16.56 6.71
C ASN A 113 3.17 -16.45 7.80
N LYS A 114 2.58 -15.26 7.99
CA LYS A 114 1.57 -15.01 9.02
C LYS A 114 0.43 -14.11 8.54
N PHE A 115 -0.72 -14.22 9.19
CA PHE A 115 -1.82 -13.27 9.01
C PHE A 115 -1.45 -11.93 9.64
N VAL A 116 -1.92 -10.84 9.01
CA VAL A 116 -1.70 -9.45 9.44
C VAL A 116 -2.98 -8.92 10.06
N GLY A 117 -2.86 -8.08 11.09
CA GLY A 117 -3.96 -7.33 11.67
C GLY A 117 -5.08 -8.18 12.28
N LYS A 118 -4.78 -9.41 12.76
CA LYS A 118 -5.80 -10.34 13.26
C LYS A 118 -6.63 -9.76 14.43
N ASP A 119 -6.01 -8.96 15.27
CA ASP A 119 -6.60 -8.41 16.49
C ASP A 119 -6.75 -6.87 16.41
N GLU A 120 -6.52 -6.27 15.24
CA GLU A 120 -6.61 -4.82 15.04
C GLU A 120 -8.01 -4.42 14.56
N ASN A 121 -8.57 -3.34 15.15
CA ASN A 121 -9.82 -2.76 14.67
C ASN A 121 -9.53 -1.87 13.45
N PRO A 122 -10.08 -2.17 12.25
CA PRO A 122 -9.77 -1.43 11.03
C PRO A 122 -10.15 0.04 11.08
N ILE A 123 -11.22 0.39 11.79
CA ILE A 123 -11.69 1.78 11.92
C ILE A 123 -10.72 2.58 12.80
N ILE A 124 -10.33 2.01 13.93
CA ILE A 124 -9.34 2.63 14.81
C ILE A 124 -8.01 2.77 14.06
N TYR A 125 -7.58 1.71 13.38
CA TYR A 125 -6.35 1.71 12.60
C TYR A 125 -6.30 2.87 11.60
N ILE A 126 -7.33 3.02 10.75
CA ILE A 126 -7.33 4.10 9.74
C ILE A 126 -7.40 5.50 10.36
N ARG A 127 -8.16 5.69 11.44
CA ARG A 127 -8.23 6.98 12.15
C ARG A 127 -6.87 7.37 12.72
N GLU A 128 -6.21 6.44 13.41
CA GLU A 128 -4.85 6.68 13.91
C GLU A 128 -3.87 6.97 12.78
N HIS A 129 -3.96 6.25 11.67
CA HIS A 129 -3.08 6.42 10.52
C HIS A 129 -3.24 7.80 9.88
N ILE A 130 -4.48 8.27 9.71
CA ILE A 130 -4.78 9.63 9.23
C ILE A 130 -4.12 10.69 10.14
N LEU A 131 -4.23 10.53 11.47
CA LEU A 131 -3.65 11.49 12.42
C LEU A 131 -2.11 11.47 12.40
N LYS A 132 -1.52 10.27 12.32
CA LYS A 132 -0.05 10.07 12.35
C LYS A 132 0.63 10.47 11.05
N GLY A 133 -0.09 10.44 9.93
CA GLY A 133 0.49 10.52 8.60
C GLY A 133 1.35 9.30 8.26
N ASP A 134 1.99 9.33 7.10
CA ASP A 134 2.92 8.30 6.64
C ASP A 134 4.22 8.92 6.12
N ARG A 135 5.27 8.79 6.92
CA ARG A 135 6.59 9.32 6.56
C ARG A 135 7.18 8.65 5.32
N SER A 136 6.88 7.38 5.07
CA SER A 136 7.40 6.62 3.93
C SER A 136 6.81 7.12 2.61
N ASP A 137 5.59 7.62 2.67
CA ASP A 137 4.85 8.23 1.57
C ASP A 137 4.95 9.75 1.53
N GLY A 138 5.69 10.35 2.49
CA GLY A 138 5.89 11.79 2.56
C GLY A 138 4.69 12.54 3.09
N ILE A 139 3.75 11.87 3.76
CA ILE A 139 2.54 12.46 4.34
C ILE A 139 2.80 12.80 5.80
N PRO A 140 2.82 14.09 6.19
CA PRO A 140 3.03 14.50 7.56
C PRO A 140 1.85 14.15 8.47
N ASN A 141 2.09 14.20 9.79
CA ASN A 141 1.00 14.11 10.74
C ASN A 141 0.11 15.37 10.68
N ILE A 142 -1.11 15.27 11.18
CA ILE A 142 -2.15 16.31 11.09
C ILE A 142 -1.77 17.66 11.72
N LEU A 143 -0.73 17.73 12.55
CA LEU A 143 -0.25 18.96 13.19
C LEU A 143 0.89 19.64 12.43
N SER A 144 1.33 19.07 11.33
CA SER A 144 2.51 19.51 10.58
C SER A 144 2.14 20.01 9.21
N ASP A 145 2.91 20.98 8.68
CA ASP A 145 2.73 21.48 7.34
C ASP A 145 3.05 20.42 6.28
N ASP A 146 2.39 20.48 5.13
CA ASP A 146 2.51 19.53 4.03
C ASP A 146 3.93 19.44 3.44
N ASN A 147 4.75 20.48 3.60
CA ASN A 147 6.11 20.58 3.07
C ASN A 147 7.20 20.23 4.08
N VAL A 148 6.85 19.87 5.33
CA VAL A 148 7.79 19.64 6.43
C VAL A 148 8.93 18.67 6.08
N PHE A 149 8.64 17.62 5.31
CA PHE A 149 9.66 16.66 4.89
C PHE A 149 10.51 17.14 3.72
N ILE A 150 9.93 17.95 2.84
CA ILE A 150 10.65 18.56 1.68
C ILE A 150 11.67 19.58 2.19
N GLU A 151 11.29 20.34 3.21
CA GLU A 151 12.17 21.35 3.83
C GLU A 151 13.15 20.73 4.85
N GLY A 152 13.10 19.43 5.07
CA GLY A 152 13.96 18.72 6.04
C GLY A 152 13.69 19.10 7.49
N ARG A 153 12.52 19.69 7.78
CA ARG A 153 12.10 20.07 9.13
C ARG A 153 11.60 18.87 9.92
N ARG A 154 11.57 19.02 11.23
CA ARG A 154 10.92 18.05 12.14
C ARG A 154 9.41 18.31 12.17
N GLN A 155 8.61 17.25 12.20
CA GLN A 155 7.18 17.35 12.43
C GLN A 155 6.85 17.90 13.81
N THR A 156 5.72 18.59 13.91
CA THR A 156 5.12 18.96 15.21
C THR A 156 4.83 17.67 15.99
N PRO A 157 5.24 17.56 17.27
CA PRO A 157 5.03 16.35 18.07
C PRO A 157 3.55 16.03 18.24
N LEU A 158 3.16 14.81 17.83
CA LEU A 158 1.85 14.25 18.06
C LEU A 158 1.96 13.12 19.10
N THR A 159 1.46 13.37 20.32
CA THR A 159 1.56 12.42 21.40
C THR A 159 0.51 11.31 21.31
N LYS A 160 0.83 10.13 21.84
CA LYS A 160 -0.10 8.99 21.91
C LYS A 160 -1.41 9.39 22.61
N LYS A 161 -1.33 10.13 23.72
CA LYS A 161 -2.51 10.63 24.45
C LYS A 161 -3.45 11.49 23.60
N LYS A 162 -2.90 12.35 22.72
CA LYS A 162 -3.71 13.13 21.78
C LYS A 162 -4.39 12.24 20.74
N ILE A 163 -3.67 11.26 20.21
CA ILE A 163 -4.24 10.32 19.24
C ILE A 163 -5.40 9.55 19.88
N GLU A 164 -5.19 8.95 21.04
CA GLU A 164 -6.21 8.21 21.80
C GLU A 164 -7.45 9.05 22.13
N ALA A 165 -7.28 10.36 22.33
CA ALA A 165 -8.40 11.27 22.61
C ALA A 165 -9.20 11.66 21.34
N TRP A 166 -8.62 11.51 20.14
CA TRP A 166 -9.23 11.93 18.87
C TRP A 166 -9.76 10.77 18.02
N VAL A 167 -9.42 9.53 18.36
CA VAL A 167 -9.89 8.30 17.69
C VAL A 167 -11.14 7.75 18.34
#